data_b8832a700367e3871c3591e7c8a1d134
#
_entry.id   b8832a700367e3871c3591e7c8a1d134
#
_cell.length_a   1.000
_cell.length_b   1.000
_cell.length_c   1.000
_cell.angle_alpha   90.00
_cell.angle_beta   90.00
_cell.angle_gamma   90.00
#
_symmetry.space_group_name_H-M   'P 1'
#
loop_
_entity.id
_entity.type
_entity.pdbx_description
1 polymer ?
#
loop_
_entity_poly.entity_id
_entity_poly.type
_entity_poly.pdbx_seq_one_letter_code
_entity_poly.pdbx_strand_id
1 'polypeptide(L)'
;MAGSQAEPVVDTASGGVVAGEQQAVDTVLTVPNAISSLRVLLVPVFAVLVIGHHDGWAFVVLAVSGVSDWLDGVIARRFNQMSRLGQMLDPAADRLFILVTVVALAWRAIVPWWLVALILARDLILAAVLPALARRGYGPLPVHFAGKAGTAALLYAFPLLLLSARSDGWGTLGAVTGWAFAWWGLALYWLAGIVYLRQARAVSAAAVLA
;
A
#
# COMPACT_ATOMS: atom_id res chain seq x y z
N MET A 1 2.68 -3.06 -72.82
CA MET A 1 2.58 -2.23 -71.63
C MET A 1 2.15 -3.13 -70.49
N ALA A 2 3.06 -3.62 -69.71
CA ALA A 2 2.85 -4.54 -68.60
C ALA A 2 2.97 -3.75 -67.29
N GLY A 3 1.82 -3.61 -66.60
CA GLY A 3 1.81 -3.05 -65.24
C GLY A 3 2.14 -4.11 -64.23
N SER A 4 3.32 -3.99 -63.64
CA SER A 4 3.74 -4.80 -62.49
C SER A 4 2.96 -4.36 -61.27
N GLN A 5 2.09 -5.22 -60.79
CA GLN A 5 1.46 -5.10 -59.48
C GLN A 5 2.41 -5.75 -58.47
N ALA A 6 3.02 -4.93 -57.61
CA ALA A 6 3.74 -5.40 -56.45
C ALA A 6 2.74 -5.93 -55.42
N GLU A 7 2.79 -7.21 -55.12
CA GLU A 7 2.07 -7.82 -53.99
C GLU A 7 2.64 -7.32 -52.67
N PRO A 8 1.80 -7.03 -51.66
CA PRO A 8 2.30 -6.73 -50.32
C PRO A 8 2.83 -8.01 -49.67
N VAL A 9 4.09 -8.00 -49.31
CA VAL A 9 4.73 -9.04 -48.47
C VAL A 9 4.07 -9.01 -47.09
N VAL A 10 3.21 -9.97 -46.84
CA VAL A 10 2.67 -10.25 -45.49
C VAL A 10 3.73 -10.97 -44.68
N ASP A 11 4.39 -10.24 -43.77
CA ASP A 11 5.29 -10.83 -42.77
C ASP A 11 4.46 -11.56 -41.72
N THR A 12 4.40 -12.90 -41.83
CA THR A 12 3.65 -13.80 -40.95
C THR A 12 4.52 -14.33 -39.79
N ALA A 13 5.38 -13.52 -39.21
CA ALA A 13 6.22 -13.92 -38.08
C ALA A 13 6.09 -12.90 -36.94
N SER A 14 4.99 -12.91 -36.20
CA SER A 14 4.89 -12.76 -34.73
C SER A 14 3.43 -12.52 -34.31
N GLY A 15 2.64 -13.58 -34.26
CA GLY A 15 1.35 -13.61 -33.56
C GLY A 15 1.53 -13.58 -32.03
N GLY A 16 2.33 -12.66 -31.52
CA GLY A 16 2.37 -12.29 -30.12
C GLY A 16 1.25 -11.30 -29.87
N VAL A 17 0.16 -11.75 -29.24
CA VAL A 17 -0.79 -10.86 -28.57
C VAL A 17 0.00 -10.17 -27.48
N VAL A 18 0.51 -8.97 -27.77
CA VAL A 18 1.08 -8.07 -26.76
C VAL A 18 -0.09 -7.70 -25.86
N ALA A 19 -0.13 -8.33 -24.68
CA ALA A 19 -1.04 -7.90 -23.61
C ALA A 19 -0.80 -6.40 -23.44
N GLY A 20 -1.85 -5.60 -23.71
CA GLY A 20 -1.72 -4.16 -23.80
C GLY A 20 -1.03 -3.61 -22.55
N GLU A 21 0.19 -3.14 -22.71
CA GLU A 21 0.84 -2.27 -21.74
C GLU A 21 -0.10 -1.09 -21.53
N GLN A 22 -0.69 -1.01 -20.34
CA GLN A 22 -1.50 0.12 -19.95
C GLN A 22 -0.57 1.34 -19.93
N GLN A 23 -0.60 2.12 -21.00
CA GLN A 23 0.21 3.33 -21.13
C GLN A 23 -0.21 4.29 -20.02
N ALA A 24 0.71 4.54 -19.09
CA ALA A 24 0.51 5.52 -18.05
C ALA A 24 0.33 6.91 -18.70
N VAL A 25 -0.77 7.56 -18.37
CA VAL A 25 -1.08 8.89 -18.92
C VAL A 25 -0.18 9.91 -18.20
N ASP A 26 0.56 10.72 -18.95
CA ASP A 26 1.46 11.74 -18.39
C ASP A 26 0.72 12.95 -17.79
N THR A 27 -0.61 12.91 -17.69
CA THR A 27 -1.39 13.96 -17.05
C THR A 27 -1.28 13.91 -15.54
N VAL A 28 -0.75 14.96 -14.95
CA VAL A 28 -0.59 15.12 -13.49
C VAL A 28 -1.95 15.28 -12.79
N LEU A 29 -2.93 15.89 -13.45
CA LEU A 29 -4.28 16.13 -12.93
C LEU A 29 -5.22 15.00 -13.36
N THR A 30 -5.22 13.91 -12.61
CA THR A 30 -6.20 12.83 -12.74
C THR A 30 -7.05 12.74 -11.47
N VAL A 31 -8.28 12.21 -11.59
CA VAL A 31 -9.16 12.00 -10.43
C VAL A 31 -8.49 11.15 -9.35
N PRO A 32 -7.83 10.02 -9.67
CA PRO A 32 -7.08 9.24 -8.68
C PRO A 32 -6.00 10.07 -7.97
N ASN A 33 -5.19 10.87 -8.69
CA ASN A 33 -4.17 11.72 -8.08
C ASN A 33 -4.75 12.75 -7.10
N ALA A 34 -5.91 13.33 -7.42
CA ALA A 34 -6.58 14.26 -6.53
C ALA A 34 -7.03 13.56 -5.23
N ILE A 35 -7.54 12.34 -5.32
CA ILE A 35 -7.95 11.53 -4.17
C ILE A 35 -6.74 11.15 -3.30
N SER A 36 -5.63 10.70 -3.91
CA SER A 36 -4.38 10.39 -3.19
C SER A 36 -3.80 11.63 -2.50
N SER A 37 -3.85 12.80 -3.17
CA SER A 37 -3.41 14.07 -2.57
C SER A 37 -4.31 14.48 -1.39
N LEU A 38 -5.64 14.29 -1.51
CA LEU A 38 -6.57 14.53 -0.40
C LEU A 38 -6.23 13.64 0.80
N ARG A 39 -5.89 12.37 0.58
CA ARG A 39 -5.47 11.46 1.65
C ARG A 39 -4.23 11.97 2.38
N VAL A 40 -3.22 12.45 1.66
CA VAL A 40 -2.03 13.05 2.28
C VAL A 40 -2.39 14.25 3.15
N LEU A 41 -3.36 15.08 2.72
CA LEU A 41 -3.86 16.21 3.52
C LEU A 41 -4.68 15.74 4.74
N LEU A 42 -5.39 14.62 4.64
CA LEU A 42 -6.15 14.07 5.77
C LEU A 42 -5.25 13.46 6.86
N VAL A 43 -4.01 13.10 6.55
CA VAL A 43 -3.05 12.56 7.54
C VAL A 43 -2.83 13.50 8.73
N PRO A 44 -2.42 14.76 8.57
CA PRO A 44 -2.23 15.67 9.69
C PRO A 44 -3.55 16.02 10.38
N VAL A 45 -4.65 16.12 9.64
CA VAL A 45 -5.98 16.36 10.22
C VAL A 45 -6.36 15.22 11.16
N PHE A 46 -6.17 13.99 10.74
CA PHE A 46 -6.40 12.81 11.57
C PHE A 46 -5.55 12.84 12.85
N ALA A 47 -4.24 13.11 12.72
CA ALA A 47 -3.34 13.19 13.88
C ALA A 47 -3.79 14.22 14.90
N VAL A 48 -4.15 15.42 14.45
CA VAL A 48 -4.65 16.51 15.32
C VAL A 48 -5.95 16.10 16.02
N LEU A 49 -6.89 15.48 15.30
CA LEU A 49 -8.17 15.02 15.87
C LEU A 49 -7.96 13.93 16.92
N VAL A 50 -7.08 12.96 16.67
CA VAL A 50 -6.76 11.90 17.64
C VAL A 50 -6.09 12.48 18.88
N ILE A 51 -5.08 13.33 18.72
CA ILE A 51 -4.37 13.96 19.84
C ILE A 51 -5.31 14.88 20.62
N GLY A 52 -6.22 15.58 19.93
CA GLY A 52 -7.24 16.45 20.53
C GLY A 52 -8.43 15.71 21.17
N HIS A 53 -8.40 14.38 21.23
CA HIS A 53 -9.51 13.55 21.77
C HIS A 53 -10.85 13.69 21.04
N HIS A 54 -10.83 14.09 19.76
CA HIS A 54 -12.02 14.19 18.91
C HIS A 54 -12.25 12.86 18.16
N ASP A 55 -12.41 11.77 18.92
CA ASP A 55 -12.41 10.38 18.40
C ASP A 55 -13.49 10.13 17.34
N GLY A 56 -14.68 10.74 17.48
CA GLY A 56 -15.73 10.62 16.48
C GLY A 56 -15.32 11.17 15.11
N TRP A 57 -14.72 12.38 15.09
CA TRP A 57 -14.24 12.98 13.86
C TRP A 57 -13.01 12.28 13.31
N ALA A 58 -12.11 11.82 14.18
CA ALA A 58 -10.97 11.00 13.78
C ALA A 58 -11.42 9.70 13.10
N PHE A 59 -12.46 9.05 13.64
CA PHE A 59 -13.06 7.86 13.03
C PHE A 59 -13.64 8.16 11.64
N VAL A 60 -14.36 9.28 11.49
CA VAL A 60 -14.89 9.71 10.19
C VAL A 60 -13.77 9.94 9.18
N VAL A 61 -12.71 10.65 9.56
CA VAL A 61 -11.55 10.89 8.68
C VAL A 61 -10.88 9.58 8.26
N LEU A 62 -10.72 8.63 9.20
CA LEU A 62 -10.16 7.32 8.92
C LEU A 62 -11.03 6.52 7.95
N ALA A 63 -12.35 6.52 8.16
CA ALA A 63 -13.31 5.85 7.28
C ALA A 63 -13.33 6.47 5.87
N VAL A 64 -13.37 7.80 5.79
CA VAL A 64 -13.31 8.53 4.51
C VAL A 64 -12.01 8.23 3.78
N SER A 65 -10.87 8.21 4.47
CA SER A 65 -9.58 7.88 3.87
C SER A 65 -9.56 6.45 3.32
N GLY A 66 -10.06 5.46 4.06
CA GLY A 66 -10.13 4.07 3.60
C GLY A 66 -11.09 3.86 2.42
N VAL A 67 -12.25 4.51 2.43
CA VAL A 67 -13.20 4.47 1.30
C VAL A 67 -12.61 5.16 0.07
N SER A 68 -11.91 6.28 0.25
CA SER A 68 -11.25 7.00 -0.85
C SER A 68 -10.19 6.13 -1.52
N ASP A 69 -9.38 5.39 -0.75
CA ASP A 69 -8.38 4.45 -1.26
C ASP A 69 -8.98 3.32 -2.10
N TRP A 70 -10.09 2.76 -1.63
CA TRP A 70 -10.82 1.77 -2.42
C TRP A 70 -11.38 2.36 -3.70
N LEU A 71 -11.92 3.59 -3.63
CA LEU A 71 -12.58 4.28 -4.73
C LEU A 71 -11.58 4.69 -5.82
N ASP A 72 -10.42 5.26 -5.45
CA ASP A 72 -9.39 5.65 -6.42
C ASP A 72 -8.83 4.42 -7.17
N GLY A 73 -8.62 3.31 -6.47
CA GLY A 73 -8.24 2.05 -7.08
C GLY A 73 -9.29 1.49 -8.05
N VAL A 74 -10.58 1.63 -7.76
CA VAL A 74 -11.66 1.23 -8.67
C VAL A 74 -11.72 2.15 -9.88
N ILE A 75 -11.65 3.47 -9.66
CA ILE A 75 -11.70 4.50 -10.72
C ILE A 75 -10.50 4.34 -11.66
N ALA A 76 -9.28 4.22 -11.12
CA ALA A 76 -8.08 4.07 -11.91
C ALA A 76 -8.13 2.86 -12.85
N ARG A 77 -8.64 1.72 -12.36
CA ARG A 77 -8.80 0.49 -13.17
C ARG A 77 -9.93 0.63 -14.20
N ARG A 78 -11.06 1.24 -13.83
CA ARG A 78 -12.25 1.30 -14.72
C ARG A 78 -12.10 2.33 -15.84
N PHE A 79 -11.41 3.44 -15.56
CA PHE A 79 -11.25 4.54 -16.52
C PHE A 79 -9.86 4.60 -17.15
N ASN A 80 -9.00 3.63 -16.87
CA ASN A 80 -7.63 3.55 -17.40
C ASN A 80 -6.81 4.84 -17.17
N GLN A 81 -7.04 5.51 -16.03
CA GLN A 81 -6.40 6.77 -15.63
C GLN A 81 -5.23 6.51 -14.66
N MET A 82 -4.33 5.61 -15.03
CA MET A 82 -3.13 5.34 -14.23
C MET A 82 -2.03 6.34 -14.60
N SER A 83 -1.76 7.31 -13.71
CA SER A 83 -0.65 8.24 -13.89
C SER A 83 0.64 7.69 -13.25
N ARG A 84 1.80 8.04 -13.80
CA ARG A 84 3.11 7.68 -13.20
C ARG A 84 3.28 8.28 -11.80
N LEU A 85 2.79 9.49 -11.62
CA LEU A 85 2.83 10.20 -10.34
C LEU A 85 1.95 9.51 -9.28
N GLY A 86 0.72 9.08 -9.64
CA GLY A 86 -0.18 8.34 -8.76
C GLY A 86 0.43 7.01 -8.30
N GLN A 87 1.00 6.24 -9.24
CA GLN A 87 1.65 4.97 -8.92
C GLN A 87 2.79 5.09 -7.88
N MET A 88 3.42 6.25 -7.79
CA MET A 88 4.45 6.53 -6.77
C MET A 88 3.86 7.12 -5.49
N LEU A 89 2.85 8.00 -5.61
CA LEU A 89 2.23 8.67 -4.46
C LEU A 89 1.38 7.72 -3.62
N ASP A 90 0.62 6.81 -4.24
CA ASP A 90 -0.30 5.92 -3.53
C ASP A 90 0.43 5.05 -2.48
N PRO A 91 1.50 4.30 -2.82
CA PRO A 91 2.22 3.52 -1.82
C PRO A 91 2.88 4.39 -0.74
N ALA A 92 3.29 5.60 -1.06
CA ALA A 92 3.91 6.51 -0.10
C ALA A 92 2.86 7.11 0.85
N ALA A 93 1.70 7.52 0.31
CA ALA A 93 0.58 8.04 1.09
C ALA A 93 0.03 6.99 2.07
N ASP A 94 -0.15 5.73 1.61
CA ASP A 94 -0.60 4.63 2.44
C ASP A 94 0.34 4.35 3.60
N ARG A 95 1.65 4.33 3.33
CA ARG A 95 2.66 4.13 4.38
C ARG A 95 2.69 5.26 5.38
N LEU A 96 2.62 6.49 4.89
CA LEU A 96 2.57 7.68 5.74
C LEU A 96 1.31 7.65 6.63
N PHE A 97 0.16 7.28 6.05
CA PHE A 97 -1.11 7.19 6.77
C PHE A 97 -1.06 6.14 7.89
N ILE A 98 -0.58 4.92 7.59
CA ILE A 98 -0.39 3.86 8.58
C ILE A 98 0.54 4.31 9.70
N LEU A 99 1.68 4.91 9.34
CA LEU A 99 2.67 5.38 10.30
C LEU A 99 2.09 6.44 11.25
N VAL A 100 1.51 7.50 10.69
CA VAL A 100 0.94 8.60 11.49
C VAL A 100 -0.22 8.09 12.35
N THR A 101 -1.06 7.19 11.82
CA THR A 101 -2.15 6.58 12.58
C THR A 101 -1.63 5.82 13.79
N VAL A 102 -0.68 4.90 13.61
CA VAL A 102 -0.18 4.09 14.74
C VAL A 102 0.59 4.94 15.75
N VAL A 103 1.34 5.96 15.29
CA VAL A 103 2.03 6.91 16.18
C VAL A 103 1.04 7.74 16.99
N ALA A 104 -0.03 8.26 16.37
CA ALA A 104 -1.06 9.04 17.05
C ALA A 104 -1.80 8.20 18.10
N LEU A 105 -2.12 6.93 17.79
CA LEU A 105 -2.72 6.00 18.75
C LEU A 105 -1.78 5.66 19.90
N ALA A 106 -0.47 5.51 19.62
CA ALA A 106 0.54 5.25 20.66
C ALA A 106 0.75 6.48 21.54
N TRP A 107 0.71 7.68 20.98
CA TRP A 107 0.79 8.93 21.75
C TRP A 107 -0.33 9.03 22.79
N ARG A 108 -1.51 8.55 22.45
CA ARG A 108 -2.66 8.45 23.35
C ARG A 108 -2.67 7.21 24.26
N ALA A 109 -1.62 6.41 24.25
CA ALA A 109 -1.55 5.15 24.97
C ALA A 109 -2.66 4.13 24.64
N ILE A 110 -3.33 4.27 23.49
CA ILE A 110 -4.31 3.31 22.97
C ILE A 110 -3.59 2.03 22.50
N VAL A 111 -2.42 2.22 21.88
CA VAL A 111 -1.53 1.11 21.50
C VAL A 111 -0.14 1.32 22.14
N PRO A 112 0.58 0.25 22.46
CA PRO A 112 1.92 0.36 23.02
C PRO A 112 2.96 0.72 21.92
N TRP A 113 4.02 1.42 22.32
CA TRP A 113 5.09 1.85 21.41
C TRP A 113 5.84 0.69 20.74
N TRP A 114 5.86 -0.50 21.33
CA TRP A 114 6.46 -1.66 20.67
C TRP A 114 5.75 -2.05 19.36
N LEU A 115 4.43 -1.81 19.26
CA LEU A 115 3.69 -2.05 18.01
C LEU A 115 4.17 -1.11 16.90
N VAL A 116 4.34 0.18 17.22
CA VAL A 116 4.93 1.17 16.31
C VAL A 116 6.32 0.73 15.87
N ALA A 117 7.16 0.35 16.82
CA ALA A 117 8.53 -0.09 16.55
C ALA A 117 8.59 -1.30 15.63
N LEU A 118 7.71 -2.30 15.80
CA LEU A 118 7.66 -3.49 14.95
C LEU A 118 7.20 -3.17 13.51
N ILE A 119 6.21 -2.31 13.35
CA ILE A 119 5.74 -1.88 12.02
C ILE A 119 6.87 -1.12 11.31
N LEU A 120 7.48 -0.14 11.98
CA LEU A 120 8.58 0.66 11.44
C LEU A 120 9.81 -0.18 11.11
N ALA A 121 10.21 -1.06 12.02
CA ALA A 121 11.40 -1.90 11.83
C ALA A 121 11.29 -2.73 10.55
N ARG A 122 10.12 -3.35 10.32
CA ARG A 122 9.88 -4.12 9.09
C ARG A 122 9.94 -3.23 7.85
N ASP A 123 9.33 -2.05 7.87
CA ASP A 123 9.32 -1.15 6.71
C ASP A 123 10.72 -0.61 6.40
N LEU A 124 11.49 -0.26 7.42
CA LEU A 124 12.89 0.19 7.25
C LEU A 124 13.78 -0.93 6.70
N ILE A 125 13.60 -2.16 7.19
CA ILE A 125 14.34 -3.33 6.68
C ILE A 125 14.06 -3.52 5.19
N LEU A 126 12.80 -3.48 4.77
CA LEU A 126 12.45 -3.65 3.37
C LEU A 126 12.89 -2.45 2.52
N ALA A 127 12.76 -1.24 3.04
CA ALA A 127 13.24 -0.03 2.37
C ALA A 127 14.76 -0.04 2.13
N ALA A 128 15.52 -0.67 3.01
CA ALA A 128 16.97 -0.84 2.84
C ALA A 128 17.33 -1.96 1.84
N VAL A 129 16.56 -3.04 1.82
CA VAL A 129 16.84 -4.22 0.97
C VAL A 129 16.44 -3.98 -0.49
N LEU A 130 15.31 -3.28 -0.74
CA LEU A 130 14.82 -3.00 -2.11
C LEU A 130 15.84 -2.30 -3.00
N PRO A 131 16.46 -1.17 -2.63
CA PRO A 131 17.45 -0.50 -3.46
C PRO A 131 18.74 -1.31 -3.59
N ALA A 132 19.10 -2.11 -2.60
CA ALA A 132 20.26 -2.99 -2.68
C ALA A 132 20.08 -4.10 -3.74
N LEU A 133 18.85 -4.64 -3.89
CA LEU A 133 18.51 -5.58 -4.96
C LEU A 133 18.48 -4.88 -6.32
N ALA A 134 17.87 -3.71 -6.41
CA ALA A 134 17.76 -2.95 -7.65
C ALA A 134 19.14 -2.60 -8.22
N ARG A 135 20.10 -2.21 -7.38
CA ARG A 135 21.51 -1.93 -7.79
C ARG A 135 22.22 -3.17 -8.35
N ARG A 136 21.76 -4.37 -8.02
CA ARG A 136 22.30 -5.64 -8.53
C ARG A 136 21.57 -6.12 -9.79
N GLY A 137 20.70 -5.29 -10.39
CA GLY A 137 19.96 -5.63 -11.61
C GLY A 137 18.75 -6.52 -11.42
N TYR A 138 18.32 -6.77 -10.16
CA TYR A 138 17.14 -7.57 -9.88
C TYR A 138 15.89 -6.70 -9.89
N GLY A 139 14.86 -7.14 -10.61
CA GLY A 139 13.54 -6.53 -10.58
C GLY A 139 12.83 -6.70 -9.24
N PRO A 140 11.68 -6.01 -9.04
CA PRO A 140 10.88 -6.17 -7.84
C PRO A 140 10.39 -7.63 -7.72
N LEU A 141 10.64 -8.24 -6.55
CA LEU A 141 10.17 -9.60 -6.26
C LEU A 141 8.64 -9.62 -6.15
N PRO A 142 7.98 -10.73 -6.53
CA PRO A 142 6.53 -10.84 -6.48
C PRO A 142 5.99 -10.61 -5.07
N VAL A 143 4.98 -9.73 -4.96
CA VAL A 143 4.34 -9.39 -3.68
C VAL A 143 3.47 -10.56 -3.22
N HIS A 144 3.79 -11.13 -2.06
CA HIS A 144 2.98 -12.20 -1.48
C HIS A 144 1.61 -11.69 -1.02
N PHE A 145 0.58 -12.52 -1.20
CA PHE A 145 -0.77 -12.26 -0.71
C PHE A 145 -0.80 -11.95 0.79
N ALA A 146 0.06 -12.61 1.58
CA ALA A 146 0.19 -12.37 3.01
C ALA A 146 0.52 -10.91 3.36
N GLY A 147 1.34 -10.21 2.54
CA GLY A 147 1.64 -8.80 2.75
C GLY A 147 0.43 -7.90 2.56
N LYS A 148 -0.39 -8.18 1.54
CA LYS A 148 -1.64 -7.44 1.30
C LYS A 148 -2.66 -7.70 2.40
N ALA A 149 -2.81 -8.95 2.83
CA ALA A 149 -3.70 -9.33 3.93
C ALA A 149 -3.24 -8.70 5.27
N GLY A 150 -1.93 -8.65 5.53
CA GLY A 150 -1.37 -8.03 6.73
C GLY A 150 -1.63 -6.53 6.80
N THR A 151 -1.40 -5.79 5.71
CA THR A 151 -1.72 -4.35 5.64
C THR A 151 -3.22 -4.09 5.76
N ALA A 152 -4.06 -4.87 5.11
CA ALA A 152 -5.51 -4.75 5.23
C ALA A 152 -5.97 -5.01 6.67
N ALA A 153 -5.45 -6.05 7.34
CA ALA A 153 -5.79 -6.34 8.73
C ALA A 153 -5.38 -5.19 9.68
N LEU A 154 -4.20 -4.60 9.49
CA LEU A 154 -3.76 -3.42 10.26
C LEU A 154 -4.67 -2.21 10.00
N LEU A 155 -5.08 -2.00 8.75
CA LEU A 155 -5.99 -0.91 8.39
C LEU A 155 -7.34 -1.03 9.10
N TYR A 156 -7.88 -2.25 9.24
CA TYR A 156 -9.09 -2.51 10.04
C TYR A 156 -8.85 -2.43 11.54
N ALA A 157 -7.65 -2.82 12.02
CA ALA A 157 -7.32 -2.75 13.43
C ALA A 157 -7.37 -1.31 13.99
N PHE A 158 -6.88 -0.32 13.26
CA PHE A 158 -6.75 1.05 13.76
C PHE A 158 -8.09 1.72 14.11
N PRO A 159 -9.14 1.71 13.27
CA PRO A 159 -10.43 2.27 13.65
C PRO A 159 -11.08 1.50 14.81
N LEU A 160 -10.90 0.19 14.88
CA LEU A 160 -11.40 -0.62 15.99
C LEU A 160 -10.67 -0.30 17.30
N LEU A 161 -9.34 -0.12 17.25
CA LEU A 161 -8.55 0.31 18.40
C LEU A 161 -8.88 1.76 18.81
N LEU A 162 -9.17 2.65 17.87
CA LEU A 162 -9.65 3.99 18.21
C LEU A 162 -11.02 3.92 18.90
N LEU A 163 -11.92 3.03 18.46
CA LEU A 163 -13.20 2.78 19.11
C LEU A 163 -13.03 2.30 20.56
N SER A 164 -11.93 1.61 20.88
CA SER A 164 -11.64 1.15 22.24
C SER A 164 -11.46 2.27 23.28
N ALA A 165 -11.24 3.52 22.81
CA ALA A 165 -11.17 4.68 23.69
C ALA A 165 -12.55 5.05 24.35
N ARG A 166 -13.64 4.45 23.90
CA ARG A 166 -14.98 4.64 24.49
C ARG A 166 -15.12 3.79 25.77
N SER A 167 -15.87 4.31 26.70
CA SER A 167 -16.13 3.63 27.99
C SER A 167 -17.39 2.72 28.00
N ASP A 168 -18.05 2.54 26.85
CA ASP A 168 -19.26 1.74 26.68
C ASP A 168 -18.95 0.32 26.11
N GLY A 169 -19.99 -0.48 25.89
CA GLY A 169 -19.84 -1.83 25.30
C GLY A 169 -19.20 -1.83 23.92
N TRP A 170 -19.35 -0.76 23.15
CA TRP A 170 -18.66 -0.59 21.87
C TRP A 170 -17.15 -0.44 22.05
N GLY A 171 -16.69 0.20 23.13
CA GLY A 171 -15.28 0.27 23.47
C GLY A 171 -14.68 -1.10 23.74
N THR A 172 -15.37 -1.94 24.51
CA THR A 172 -14.92 -3.32 24.76
C THR A 172 -14.87 -4.14 23.47
N LEU A 173 -15.88 -4.05 22.63
CA LEU A 173 -15.90 -4.73 21.32
C LEU A 173 -14.75 -4.24 20.44
N GLY A 174 -14.54 -2.93 20.38
CA GLY A 174 -13.43 -2.31 19.65
C GLY A 174 -12.06 -2.78 20.13
N ALA A 175 -11.89 -2.90 21.46
CA ALA A 175 -10.64 -3.42 22.04
C ALA A 175 -10.39 -4.88 21.62
N VAL A 176 -11.36 -5.76 21.80
CA VAL A 176 -11.18 -7.20 21.49
C VAL A 176 -10.94 -7.43 20.01
N THR A 177 -11.79 -6.86 19.14
CA THR A 177 -11.68 -7.04 17.70
C THR A 177 -10.46 -6.29 17.13
N GLY A 178 -10.20 -5.08 17.61
CA GLY A 178 -9.05 -4.30 17.18
C GLY A 178 -7.71 -4.97 17.48
N TRP A 179 -7.56 -5.51 18.68
CA TRP A 179 -6.36 -6.29 19.03
C TRP A 179 -6.26 -7.60 18.27
N ALA A 180 -7.37 -8.30 18.01
CA ALA A 180 -7.35 -9.50 17.18
C ALA A 180 -6.83 -9.18 15.76
N PHE A 181 -7.34 -8.13 15.13
CA PHE A 181 -6.85 -7.69 13.81
C PHE A 181 -5.41 -7.19 13.87
N ALA A 182 -5.00 -6.50 14.93
CA ALA A 182 -3.63 -6.01 15.09
C ALA A 182 -2.62 -7.16 15.17
N TRP A 183 -2.91 -8.20 15.96
CA TRP A 183 -2.04 -9.38 16.08
C TRP A 183 -1.95 -10.17 14.77
N TRP A 184 -3.09 -10.47 14.13
CA TRP A 184 -3.09 -11.14 12.83
C TRP A 184 -2.41 -10.30 11.75
N GLY A 185 -2.71 -9.01 11.72
CA GLY A 185 -2.09 -8.08 10.79
C GLY A 185 -0.57 -8.05 10.95
N LEU A 186 -0.09 -7.89 12.17
CA LEU A 186 1.34 -7.86 12.47
C LEU A 186 2.03 -9.18 12.12
N ALA A 187 1.42 -10.33 12.46
CA ALA A 187 1.96 -11.65 12.14
C ALA A 187 2.10 -11.85 10.61
N LEU A 188 1.05 -11.56 9.84
CA LEU A 188 1.08 -11.65 8.37
C LEU A 188 2.05 -10.64 7.76
N TYR A 189 2.16 -9.46 8.33
CA TYR A 189 3.06 -8.40 7.90
C TYR A 189 4.53 -8.81 8.02
N TRP A 190 4.90 -9.42 9.16
CA TRP A 190 6.24 -9.95 9.37
C TRP A 190 6.51 -11.22 8.57
N LEU A 191 5.52 -12.12 8.46
CA LEU A 191 5.64 -13.32 7.63
C LEU A 191 6.00 -12.95 6.19
N ALA A 192 5.27 -11.99 5.60
CA ALA A 192 5.56 -11.49 4.26
C ALA A 192 6.96 -10.85 4.16
N GLY A 193 7.38 -10.10 5.19
CA GLY A 193 8.71 -9.50 5.26
C GLY A 193 9.82 -10.56 5.29
N ILE A 194 9.65 -11.60 6.11
CA ILE A 194 10.62 -12.71 6.23
C ILE A 194 10.72 -13.49 4.91
N VAL A 195 9.58 -13.80 4.28
CA VAL A 195 9.58 -14.48 2.98
C VAL A 195 10.30 -13.64 1.93
N TYR A 196 10.03 -12.33 1.89
CA TYR A 196 10.71 -11.41 0.98
C TYR A 196 12.24 -11.40 1.21
N LEU A 197 12.67 -11.33 2.48
CA LEU A 197 14.09 -11.36 2.84
C LEU A 197 14.78 -12.67 2.44
N ARG A 198 14.09 -13.80 2.61
CA ARG A 198 14.60 -15.11 2.18
C ARG A 198 14.77 -15.17 0.67
N GLN A 199 13.80 -14.70 -0.09
CA GLN A 199 13.89 -14.62 -1.55
C GLN A 199 15.04 -13.69 -1.99
N ALA A 200 15.16 -12.52 -1.38
CA ALA A 200 16.23 -11.57 -1.65
C ALA A 200 17.63 -12.18 -1.41
N ARG A 201 17.79 -12.94 -0.32
CA ARG A 201 19.04 -13.66 -0.02
C ARG A 201 19.33 -14.78 -1.02
N ALA A 202 18.32 -15.59 -1.40
CA ALA A 202 18.47 -16.67 -2.36
C ALA A 202 18.93 -16.16 -3.73
N VAL A 203 18.31 -15.08 -4.22
CA VAL A 203 18.68 -14.45 -5.49
C VAL A 203 20.11 -13.87 -5.41
N SER A 204 20.47 -13.22 -4.30
CA SER A 204 21.82 -12.67 -4.11
C SER A 204 22.90 -13.75 -4.01
N ALA A 205 22.59 -14.93 -3.45
CA ALA A 205 23.53 -16.04 -3.35
C ALA A 205 23.75 -16.72 -4.70
N ALA A 206 22.71 -16.88 -5.51
CA ALA A 206 22.81 -17.45 -6.86
C ALA A 206 23.73 -16.61 -7.79
N ALA A 207 23.72 -15.27 -7.61
CA ALA A 207 24.57 -14.37 -8.40
C ALA A 207 26.06 -14.37 -8.03
N VAL A 208 26.41 -14.91 -6.86
CA VAL A 208 27.82 -15.03 -6.44
C VAL A 208 28.43 -16.32 -7.00
N LEU A 209 27.57 -17.28 -7.38
CA LEU A 209 27.99 -18.59 -7.90
C LEU A 209 27.98 -18.67 -9.46
N ALA A 210 27.46 -17.65 -10.13
CA ALA A 210 27.44 -17.49 -11.58
C ALA A 210 28.53 -16.54 -12.07
#